data_5a01e8647ab558f9ff293ca5f42d1ae4
#
_entry.id   5a01e8647ab558f9ff293ca5f42d1ae4
#
_cell.length_a   1.000
_cell.length_b   1.000
_cell.length_c   1.000
_cell.angle_alpha   90.00
_cell.angle_beta   90.00
_cell.angle_gamma   90.00
#
_symmetry.space_group_name_H-M   'P 1'
#
loop_
_entity.id
_entity.type
_entity.pdbx_description
1 polymer ?
#
loop_
_entity_poly.entity_id
_entity_poly.type
_entity_poly.pdbx_seq_one_letter_code
_entity_poly.pdbx_strand_id
1 'polypeptide(L)'
;TREKIRRNIPRILLANPSILEFILVRQKDQEMIERSRGRLKWIVIDEAHTYSGSAAAELKNQIRRILDDFGVKKEKVHFACTSATISGSDGEENLRRFISDLTGQDIERIHVIGGTRVVPELKENEISALLPENFDTKNVLKVRDELNLSSSLRLGEIYRLLYGSRFDGTQESILRSLKDLDTLCETLINKAGKKVPVLSMRGHFFMRNITNVYACINPECSHHNESPFGHLTFELTNKCSH
;
A
#
# COMPACT_ATOMS: atom_id res chain seq x y z
N THR A 1 10.77 -24.49 -5.19
CA THR A 1 10.30 -25.43 -4.16
C THR A 1 11.10 -25.23 -2.88
N ARG A 2 10.53 -25.58 -1.70
CA ARG A 2 11.17 -25.43 -0.38
C ARG A 2 12.49 -26.19 -0.29
N GLU A 3 12.60 -27.38 -0.87
CA GLU A 3 13.84 -28.15 -0.90
C GLU A 3 14.96 -27.45 -1.67
N LYS A 4 14.66 -26.77 -2.76
CA LYS A 4 15.64 -25.99 -3.51
C LYS A 4 16.21 -24.84 -2.68
N ILE A 5 15.36 -24.18 -1.88
CA ILE A 5 15.75 -23.10 -0.96
C ILE A 5 16.67 -23.64 0.14
N ARG A 6 16.41 -24.84 0.69
CA ARG A 6 17.26 -25.48 1.71
C ARG A 6 18.62 -25.86 1.18
N ARG A 7 18.67 -26.39 -0.04
CA ARG A 7 19.95 -26.78 -0.68
C ARG A 7 20.77 -25.56 -1.11
N ASN A 8 20.10 -24.58 -1.71
CA ASN A 8 20.70 -23.35 -2.20
C ASN A 8 20.10 -22.18 -1.43
N ILE A 9 20.80 -21.74 -0.37
CA ILE A 9 20.32 -20.67 0.49
C ILE A 9 20.23 -19.38 -0.32
N PRO A 10 19.04 -18.76 -0.44
CA PRO A 10 18.89 -17.53 -1.17
C PRO A 10 19.51 -16.35 -0.39
N ARG A 11 19.94 -15.33 -1.12
CA ARG A 11 20.42 -14.10 -0.49
C ARG A 11 19.27 -13.26 0.10
N ILE A 12 18.07 -13.43 -0.42
CA ILE A 12 16.84 -12.76 0.02
C ILE A 12 15.79 -13.84 0.27
N LEU A 13 15.22 -13.83 1.47
CA LEU A 13 14.13 -14.71 1.86
C LEU A 13 12.88 -13.88 2.08
N LEU A 14 11.84 -14.13 1.28
CA LEU A 14 10.51 -13.54 1.45
C LEU A 14 9.64 -14.52 2.23
N ALA A 15 9.13 -14.10 3.37
CA ALA A 15 8.27 -14.91 4.22
C ALA A 15 7.28 -14.00 4.97
N ASN A 16 6.09 -14.52 5.24
CA ASN A 16 5.25 -13.91 6.25
C ASN A 16 5.69 -14.35 7.67
N PRO A 17 5.26 -13.66 8.72
CA PRO A 17 5.64 -14.00 10.09
C PRO A 17 5.39 -15.45 10.47
N SER A 18 4.24 -16.01 10.10
CA SER A 18 3.89 -17.41 10.43
C SER A 18 4.81 -18.42 9.74
N ILE A 19 5.14 -18.21 8.46
CA ILE A 19 6.10 -19.07 7.75
C ILE A 19 7.48 -18.97 8.39
N LEU A 20 7.88 -17.78 8.80
CA LEU A 20 9.17 -17.55 9.44
C LEU A 20 9.25 -18.28 10.79
N GLU A 21 8.17 -18.24 11.60
CA GLU A 21 8.08 -19.07 12.82
C GLU A 21 8.31 -20.56 12.53
N PHE A 22 7.68 -21.08 11.49
CA PHE A 22 7.89 -22.47 11.10
C PHE A 22 9.34 -22.75 10.68
N ILE A 23 10.00 -21.83 10.04
CA ILE A 23 11.42 -21.97 9.62
C ILE A 23 12.31 -22.02 10.86
N LEU A 24 12.08 -21.17 11.86
CA LEU A 24 12.88 -21.11 13.09
C LEU A 24 12.74 -22.37 13.94
N VAL A 25 11.59 -23.05 13.92
CA VAL A 25 11.32 -24.22 14.77
C VAL A 25 11.54 -25.55 14.07
N ARG A 26 11.40 -25.56 12.75
CA ARG A 26 11.39 -26.82 11.99
C ARG A 26 12.80 -27.39 11.81
N GLN A 27 13.01 -28.62 12.29
CA GLN A 27 14.28 -29.32 12.24
C GLN A 27 14.90 -29.38 10.83
N LYS A 28 14.07 -29.53 9.78
CA LYS A 28 14.52 -29.58 8.38
C LYS A 28 15.08 -28.24 7.87
N ASP A 29 14.80 -27.13 8.54
CA ASP A 29 15.23 -25.79 8.15
C ASP A 29 16.44 -25.31 8.98
N GLN A 30 16.82 -26.03 10.05
CA GLN A 30 17.93 -25.68 10.93
C GLN A 30 19.27 -25.60 10.20
N GLU A 31 19.54 -26.52 9.27
CA GLU A 31 20.77 -26.47 8.47
C GLU A 31 20.88 -25.14 7.68
N MET A 32 19.78 -24.63 7.15
CA MET A 32 19.74 -23.35 6.44
C MET A 32 20.09 -22.19 7.39
N ILE A 33 19.56 -22.20 8.61
CA ILE A 33 19.82 -21.18 9.64
C ILE A 33 21.30 -21.25 10.06
N GLU A 34 21.80 -22.42 10.40
CA GLU A 34 23.20 -22.64 10.80
C GLU A 34 24.19 -22.15 9.71
N ARG A 35 23.96 -22.49 8.46
CA ARG A 35 24.78 -22.03 7.34
C ARG A 35 24.68 -20.53 7.08
N SER A 36 23.62 -19.87 7.57
CA SER A 36 23.38 -18.43 7.47
C SER A 36 23.84 -17.66 8.70
N ARG A 37 24.32 -18.34 9.73
CA ARG A 37 24.71 -17.76 11.01
C ARG A 37 25.78 -16.67 10.82
N GLY A 38 25.57 -15.53 11.46
CA GLY A 38 26.45 -14.36 11.34
C GLY A 38 26.34 -13.58 10.02
N ARG A 39 25.48 -14.03 9.08
CA ARG A 39 25.37 -13.43 7.73
C ARG A 39 24.14 -12.55 7.51
N LEU A 40 23.19 -12.54 8.43
CA LEU A 40 22.00 -11.70 8.34
C LEU A 40 22.41 -10.23 8.40
N LYS A 41 22.05 -9.46 7.37
CA LYS A 41 22.39 -8.05 7.24
C LYS A 41 21.18 -7.13 7.28
N TRP A 42 20.05 -7.61 6.77
CA TRP A 42 18.84 -6.82 6.62
C TRP A 42 17.62 -7.58 7.11
N ILE A 43 16.74 -6.88 7.82
CA ILE A 43 15.36 -7.29 8.09
C ILE A 43 14.48 -6.19 7.50
N VAL A 44 13.63 -6.56 6.56
CA VAL A 44 12.69 -5.65 5.90
C VAL A 44 11.27 -6.02 6.33
N ILE A 45 10.54 -5.05 6.87
CA ILE A 45 9.17 -5.22 7.35
C ILE A 45 8.27 -4.34 6.48
N ASP A 46 7.43 -4.99 5.70
CA ASP A 46 6.47 -4.31 4.85
C ASP A 46 5.21 -3.97 5.64
N GLU A 47 4.60 -2.80 5.35
CA GLU A 47 3.38 -2.32 6.00
C GLU A 47 3.45 -2.39 7.55
N ALA A 48 4.55 -1.92 8.12
CA ALA A 48 4.82 -2.02 9.56
C ALA A 48 3.70 -1.45 10.45
N HIS A 49 2.95 -0.48 9.95
CA HIS A 49 1.80 0.11 10.67
C HIS A 49 0.63 -0.86 10.90
N THR A 50 0.58 -1.97 10.17
CA THR A 50 -0.46 -3.00 10.37
C THR A 50 -0.23 -3.82 11.65
N TYR A 51 0.99 -3.82 12.16
CA TYR A 51 1.31 -4.49 13.42
C TYR A 51 1.02 -3.56 14.59
N SER A 52 -0.08 -3.80 15.30
CA SER A 52 -0.48 -3.04 16.48
C SER A 52 -0.85 -3.96 17.64
N GLY A 53 -0.76 -3.47 18.88
CA GLY A 53 -1.11 -4.23 20.06
C GLY A 53 -0.37 -5.57 20.19
N SER A 54 -1.08 -6.68 20.31
CA SER A 54 -0.50 -8.03 20.46
C SER A 54 0.35 -8.44 19.25
N ALA A 55 -0.07 -8.10 18.03
CA ALA A 55 0.66 -8.43 16.82
C ALA A 55 2.04 -7.74 16.77
N ALA A 56 2.16 -6.51 17.26
CA ALA A 56 3.45 -5.83 17.38
C ALA A 56 4.35 -6.52 18.41
N ALA A 57 3.79 -6.94 19.54
CA ALA A 57 4.53 -7.66 20.58
C ALA A 57 5.03 -9.03 20.10
N GLU A 58 4.21 -9.76 19.34
CA GLU A 58 4.59 -11.02 18.73
C GLU A 58 5.72 -10.83 17.70
N LEU A 59 5.60 -9.84 16.81
CA LEU A 59 6.64 -9.54 15.82
C LEU A 59 7.96 -9.11 16.51
N LYS A 60 7.89 -8.31 17.56
CA LYS A 60 9.06 -7.92 18.38
C LYS A 60 9.79 -9.14 18.95
N ASN A 61 9.04 -10.09 19.50
CA ASN A 61 9.63 -11.33 20.02
C ASN A 61 10.19 -12.21 18.91
N GLN A 62 9.50 -12.27 17.76
CA GLN A 62 9.99 -12.98 16.58
C GLN A 62 11.31 -12.40 16.06
N ILE A 63 11.43 -11.08 15.98
CA ILE A 63 12.67 -10.40 15.58
C ILE A 63 13.83 -10.77 16.51
N ARG A 64 13.60 -10.80 17.85
CA ARG A 64 14.63 -11.21 18.80
C ARG A 64 15.10 -12.64 18.54
N ARG A 65 14.15 -13.57 18.34
CA ARG A 65 14.48 -14.97 18.03
C ARG A 65 15.24 -15.10 16.72
N ILE A 66 14.87 -14.34 15.70
CA ILE A 66 15.61 -14.29 14.41
C ILE A 66 17.06 -13.88 14.67
N LEU A 67 17.29 -12.81 15.41
CA LEU A 67 18.64 -12.34 15.73
C LEU A 67 19.45 -13.39 16.47
N ASP A 68 18.85 -14.08 17.45
CA ASP A 68 19.48 -15.11 18.24
C ASP A 68 19.80 -16.35 17.39
N ASP A 69 18.86 -16.86 16.61
CA ASP A 69 19.02 -18.06 15.80
C ASP A 69 20.06 -17.83 14.67
N PHE A 70 20.04 -16.65 14.08
CA PHE A 70 21.05 -16.26 13.09
C PHE A 70 22.38 -15.79 13.71
N GLY A 71 22.49 -15.75 15.03
CA GLY A 71 23.71 -15.41 15.75
C GLY A 71 24.23 -14.00 15.44
N VAL A 72 23.35 -13.02 15.32
CA VAL A 72 23.69 -11.63 14.99
C VAL A 72 23.20 -10.68 16.06
N LYS A 73 24.00 -9.64 16.34
CA LYS A 73 23.58 -8.56 17.24
C LYS A 73 22.74 -7.55 16.47
N LYS A 74 21.73 -6.97 17.13
CA LYS A 74 20.83 -5.97 16.53
C LYS A 74 21.58 -4.77 15.91
N GLU A 75 22.70 -4.37 16.52
CA GLU A 75 23.53 -3.24 16.05
C GLU A 75 24.23 -3.51 14.71
N LYS A 76 24.34 -4.78 14.31
CA LYS A 76 24.95 -5.23 13.04
C LYS A 76 23.94 -5.52 11.94
N VAL A 77 22.65 -5.40 12.24
CA VAL A 77 21.57 -5.63 11.30
C VAL A 77 20.88 -4.32 10.97
N HIS A 78 20.67 -4.10 9.68
CA HIS A 78 19.89 -2.96 9.20
C HIS A 78 18.41 -3.33 9.16
N PHE A 79 17.57 -2.42 9.61
CA PHE A 79 16.12 -2.57 9.54
C PHE A 79 15.57 -1.56 8.52
N ALA A 80 14.68 -2.00 7.67
CA ALA A 80 13.91 -1.15 6.80
C ALA A 80 12.42 -1.48 6.98
N CYS A 81 11.62 -0.45 7.22
CA CYS A 81 10.18 -0.60 7.41
C CYS A 81 9.44 0.28 6.43
N THR A 82 8.44 -0.26 5.74
CA THR A 82 7.52 0.55 4.95
C THR A 82 6.28 0.86 5.77
N SER A 83 5.68 2.03 5.55
CA SER A 83 4.44 2.43 6.20
C SER A 83 3.67 3.39 5.30
N ALA A 84 2.37 3.15 5.13
CA ALA A 84 1.50 4.03 4.35
C ALA A 84 0.95 5.22 5.16
N THR A 85 1.01 5.16 6.49
CA THR A 85 0.38 6.13 7.39
C THR A 85 1.42 6.96 8.13
N ILE A 86 1.91 8.01 7.50
CA ILE A 86 2.62 9.09 8.18
C ILE A 86 1.74 10.32 8.01
N SER A 87 0.78 10.52 8.90
CA SER A 87 -0.13 11.66 8.86
C SER A 87 -0.10 12.41 10.19
N GLY A 88 0.03 13.74 10.11
CA GLY A 88 0.01 14.63 11.27
C GLY A 88 1.39 15.12 11.71
N SER A 89 1.41 16.22 12.50
CA SER A 89 2.61 16.88 13.01
C SER A 89 3.54 15.96 13.81
N ASP A 90 2.96 14.95 14.48
CA ASP A 90 3.68 14.02 15.36
C ASP A 90 3.89 12.63 14.72
N GLY A 91 3.46 12.46 13.46
CA GLY A 91 3.47 11.16 12.77
C GLY A 91 4.87 10.57 12.64
N GLU A 92 5.86 11.40 12.34
CA GLU A 92 7.25 10.95 12.20
C GLU A 92 7.85 10.49 13.54
N GLU A 93 7.64 11.23 14.61
CA GLU A 93 8.14 10.89 15.94
C GLU A 93 7.47 9.63 16.48
N ASN A 94 6.17 9.50 16.30
CA ASN A 94 5.43 8.29 16.68
C ASN A 94 5.91 7.06 15.91
N LEU A 95 6.22 7.23 14.62
CA LEU A 95 6.78 6.14 13.81
C LEU A 95 8.19 5.77 14.29
N ARG A 96 9.05 6.74 14.60
CA ARG A 96 10.40 6.48 15.16
C ARG A 96 10.31 5.68 16.45
N ARG A 97 9.44 6.08 17.38
CA ARG A 97 9.20 5.37 18.64
C ARG A 97 8.71 3.95 18.40
N PHE A 98 7.73 3.79 17.52
CA PHE A 98 7.20 2.48 17.17
C PHE A 98 8.29 1.55 16.61
N ILE A 99 9.09 2.03 15.66
CA ILE A 99 10.19 1.24 15.06
C ILE A 99 11.28 0.95 16.09
N SER A 100 11.62 1.90 16.96
CA SER A 100 12.56 1.70 18.07
C SER A 100 12.08 0.59 18.99
N ASP A 101 10.83 0.62 19.39
CA ASP A 101 10.22 -0.41 20.21
C ASP A 101 10.20 -1.79 19.53
N LEU A 102 9.87 -1.83 18.26
CA LEU A 102 9.74 -3.07 17.49
C LEU A 102 11.11 -3.74 17.28
N THR A 103 12.12 -2.97 16.89
CA THR A 103 13.44 -3.47 16.49
C THR A 103 14.46 -3.48 17.62
N GLY A 104 14.21 -2.69 18.68
CA GLY A 104 15.15 -2.44 19.75
C GLY A 104 16.32 -1.53 19.34
N GLN A 105 16.26 -0.86 18.19
CA GLN A 105 17.26 0.13 17.77
C GLN A 105 17.09 1.45 18.53
N ASP A 106 18.17 2.17 18.72
CA ASP A 106 18.11 3.49 19.33
C ASP A 106 17.36 4.47 18.42
N ILE A 107 16.45 5.25 19.01
CA ILE A 107 15.56 6.15 18.26
C ILE A 107 16.32 7.16 17.39
N GLU A 108 17.49 7.60 17.86
CA GLU A 108 18.37 8.54 17.14
C GLU A 108 18.97 7.95 15.85
N ARG A 109 19.02 6.62 15.76
CA ARG A 109 19.51 5.91 14.59
C ARG A 109 18.42 5.60 13.56
N ILE A 110 17.17 5.96 13.85
CA ILE A 110 16.04 5.74 12.98
C ILE A 110 15.79 6.97 12.14
N HIS A 111 15.90 6.80 10.83
CA HIS A 111 15.66 7.84 9.85
C HIS A 111 14.34 7.56 9.15
N VAL A 112 13.42 8.52 9.17
CA VAL A 112 12.18 8.46 8.41
C VAL A 112 12.42 9.16 7.07
N ILE A 113 12.17 8.42 5.99
CA ILE A 113 12.28 8.94 4.64
C ILE A 113 10.85 9.07 4.11
N GLY A 114 10.34 10.28 4.12
CA GLY A 114 9.05 10.63 3.56
C GLY A 114 9.20 11.13 2.13
N GLY A 115 8.13 10.97 1.36
CA GLY A 115 7.99 11.62 0.06
C GLY A 115 7.20 12.92 0.18
N THR A 116 7.58 13.94 -0.54
CA THR A 116 6.73 15.11 -0.73
C THR A 116 5.77 14.82 -1.87
N ARG A 117 4.46 14.86 -1.56
CA ARG A 117 3.44 14.72 -2.60
C ARG A 117 3.45 15.97 -3.47
N VAL A 118 3.91 15.83 -4.70
CA VAL A 118 3.79 16.91 -5.69
C VAL A 118 2.40 16.85 -6.30
N VAL A 119 1.54 17.79 -5.91
CA VAL A 119 0.23 17.96 -6.50
C VAL A 119 0.33 19.07 -7.53
N PRO A 120 0.06 18.83 -8.82
CA PRO A 120 0.07 19.87 -9.81
C PRO A 120 -0.96 20.94 -9.48
N GLU A 121 -0.56 22.20 -9.45
CA GLU A 121 -1.49 23.32 -9.35
C GLU A 121 -2.37 23.36 -10.59
N LEU A 122 -3.67 23.44 -10.40
CA LEU A 122 -4.65 23.61 -11.47
C LEU A 122 -5.37 24.95 -11.26
N LYS A 123 -5.40 25.76 -12.31
CA LYS A 123 -6.10 27.05 -12.26
C LYS A 123 -7.56 26.86 -12.62
N GLU A 124 -8.42 27.71 -12.06
CA GLU A 124 -9.87 27.67 -12.27
C GLU A 124 -10.25 27.70 -13.76
N ASN A 125 -9.59 28.53 -14.55
CA ASN A 125 -9.81 28.64 -16.00
C ASN A 125 -9.37 27.37 -16.79
N GLU A 126 -8.39 26.66 -16.31
CA GLU A 126 -7.93 25.41 -16.96
C GLU A 126 -8.94 24.28 -16.75
N ILE A 127 -9.60 24.28 -15.59
CA ILE A 127 -10.56 23.25 -15.21
C ILE A 127 -11.93 23.54 -15.80
N SER A 128 -12.40 24.80 -15.74
CA SER A 128 -13.74 25.19 -16.19
C SER A 128 -14.01 24.90 -17.67
N ALA A 129 -12.97 24.95 -18.50
CA ALA A 129 -13.06 24.62 -19.92
C ALA A 129 -13.27 23.13 -20.23
N LEU A 130 -12.98 22.26 -19.27
CA LEU A 130 -12.97 20.79 -19.44
C LEU A 130 -14.01 20.08 -18.60
N LEU A 131 -14.54 20.74 -17.57
CA LEU A 131 -15.59 20.14 -16.73
C LEU A 131 -16.92 20.09 -17.48
N PRO A 132 -17.67 18.99 -17.34
CA PRO A 132 -19.06 18.94 -17.74
C PRO A 132 -19.90 20.06 -17.07
N GLU A 133 -20.91 20.55 -17.75
CA GLU A 133 -21.75 21.70 -17.31
C GLU A 133 -22.43 21.49 -15.95
N ASN A 134 -22.58 20.23 -15.51
CA ASN A 134 -23.20 19.90 -14.23
C ASN A 134 -22.28 20.08 -13.02
N PHE A 135 -21.00 20.45 -13.23
CA PHE A 135 -20.05 20.67 -12.14
C PHE A 135 -19.73 22.15 -11.95
N ASP A 136 -19.80 22.60 -10.71
CA ASP A 136 -19.27 23.89 -10.32
C ASP A 136 -17.75 23.79 -10.10
N THR A 137 -16.99 24.55 -10.89
CA THR A 137 -15.52 24.53 -10.86
C THR A 137 -14.96 24.83 -9.48
N LYS A 138 -15.57 25.77 -8.73
CA LYS A 138 -15.11 26.15 -7.38
C LYS A 138 -15.31 25.02 -6.39
N ASN A 139 -16.41 24.29 -6.51
CA ASN A 139 -16.69 23.15 -5.64
C ASN A 139 -15.73 21.99 -5.92
N VAL A 140 -15.41 21.73 -7.19
CA VAL A 140 -14.43 20.71 -7.58
C VAL A 140 -13.04 21.07 -7.06
N LEU A 141 -12.63 22.34 -7.15
CA LEU A 141 -11.37 22.82 -6.58
C LEU A 141 -11.33 22.64 -5.06
N LYS A 142 -12.40 22.95 -4.34
CA LYS A 142 -12.49 22.73 -2.89
C LYS A 142 -12.29 21.25 -2.54
N VAL A 143 -12.92 20.31 -3.27
CA VAL A 143 -12.73 18.88 -3.04
C VAL A 143 -11.27 18.49 -3.27
N ARG A 144 -10.65 19.02 -4.32
CA ARG A 144 -9.25 18.79 -4.61
C ARG A 144 -8.31 19.32 -3.52
N ASP A 145 -8.54 20.54 -3.05
CA ASP A 145 -7.73 21.17 -2.01
C ASP A 145 -7.84 20.42 -0.68
N GLU A 146 -9.07 20.07 -0.29
CA GLU A 146 -9.29 19.24 0.91
C GLU A 146 -8.65 17.84 0.80
N LEU A 147 -8.70 17.19 -0.36
CA LEU A 147 -8.01 15.93 -0.59
C LEU A 147 -6.48 16.08 -0.55
N ASN A 148 -5.97 17.24 -0.92
CA ASN A 148 -4.55 17.52 -0.83
C ASN A 148 -4.09 17.73 0.62
N LEU A 149 -4.93 18.33 1.46
CA LEU A 149 -4.65 18.58 2.86
C LEU A 149 -4.82 17.32 3.73
N SER A 150 -5.92 16.59 3.54
CA SER A 150 -6.34 15.50 4.43
C SER A 150 -6.00 14.09 3.92
N SER A 151 -5.45 13.96 2.71
CA SER A 151 -5.15 12.68 2.04
C SER A 151 -6.36 11.79 1.74
N SER A 152 -7.47 11.95 2.41
CA SER A 152 -8.72 11.22 2.18
C SER A 152 -9.92 12.01 2.71
N LEU A 153 -11.05 11.86 2.04
CA LEU A 153 -12.33 12.39 2.46
C LEU A 153 -13.39 11.28 2.47
N ARG A 154 -14.35 11.37 3.37
CA ARG A 154 -15.52 10.49 3.34
C ARG A 154 -16.44 10.88 2.18
N LEU A 155 -17.11 9.90 1.58
CA LEU A 155 -18.02 10.14 0.45
C LEU A 155 -19.07 11.24 0.77
N GLY A 156 -19.61 11.25 1.99
CA GLY A 156 -20.56 12.29 2.40
C GLY A 156 -19.98 13.70 2.53
N GLU A 157 -18.67 13.83 2.78
CA GLU A 157 -17.96 15.11 2.78
C GLU A 157 -17.75 15.60 1.36
N ILE A 158 -17.33 14.72 0.47
CA ILE A 158 -17.19 14.99 -0.96
C ILE A 158 -18.53 15.44 -1.55
N TYR A 159 -19.61 14.72 -1.24
CA TYR A 159 -20.96 15.06 -1.68
C TYR A 159 -21.35 16.48 -1.26
N ARG A 160 -21.11 16.81 0.01
CA ARG A 160 -21.40 18.14 0.55
C ARG A 160 -20.60 19.24 -0.14
N LEU A 161 -19.34 18.99 -0.42
CA LEU A 161 -18.47 19.93 -1.12
C LEU A 161 -18.88 20.12 -2.57
N LEU A 162 -19.26 19.06 -3.26
CA LEU A 162 -19.64 19.11 -4.68
C LEU A 162 -21.01 19.77 -4.90
N TYR A 163 -21.99 19.42 -4.05
CA TYR A 163 -23.40 19.81 -4.30
C TYR A 163 -23.96 20.83 -3.31
N GLY A 164 -23.22 21.18 -2.25
CA GLY A 164 -23.71 22.10 -1.22
C GLY A 164 -24.87 21.56 -0.38
N SER A 165 -25.26 20.29 -0.56
CA SER A 165 -26.41 19.68 0.12
C SER A 165 -25.97 18.57 1.06
N ARG A 166 -26.86 18.21 2.01
CA ARG A 166 -26.60 17.12 2.97
C ARG A 166 -26.65 15.77 2.25
N PHE A 167 -25.63 14.96 2.49
CA PHE A 167 -25.60 13.57 2.05
C PHE A 167 -26.61 12.74 2.87
N ASP A 168 -27.55 12.10 2.20
CA ASP A 168 -28.61 11.32 2.83
C ASP A 168 -28.28 9.82 2.95
N GLY A 169 -27.19 9.37 2.29
CA GLY A 169 -26.74 7.98 2.31
C GLY A 169 -27.65 7.02 1.53
N THR A 170 -28.57 7.53 0.72
CA THR A 170 -29.39 6.68 -0.15
C THR A 170 -28.55 6.03 -1.23
N GLN A 171 -29.01 4.91 -1.77
CA GLN A 171 -28.33 4.22 -2.87
C GLN A 171 -28.17 5.14 -4.09
N GLU A 172 -29.15 5.98 -4.35
CA GLU A 172 -29.12 6.95 -5.44
C GLU A 172 -28.03 7.99 -5.24
N SER A 173 -27.92 8.60 -4.06
CA SER A 173 -26.87 9.58 -3.75
C SER A 173 -25.47 8.98 -3.76
N ILE A 174 -25.32 7.71 -3.36
CA ILE A 174 -24.07 6.98 -3.42
C ILE A 174 -23.66 6.76 -4.88
N LEU A 175 -24.54 6.19 -5.70
CA LEU A 175 -24.27 5.89 -7.11
C LEU A 175 -23.98 7.16 -7.91
N ARG A 176 -24.74 8.22 -7.67
CA ARG A 176 -24.49 9.54 -8.29
C ARG A 176 -23.10 10.04 -7.94
N SER A 177 -22.74 10.05 -6.67
CA SER A 177 -21.43 10.51 -6.22
C SER A 177 -20.28 9.72 -6.82
N LEU A 178 -20.42 8.39 -6.90
CA LEU A 178 -19.40 7.53 -7.50
C LEU A 178 -19.23 7.79 -9.00
N LYS A 179 -20.35 7.97 -9.73
CA LYS A 179 -20.32 8.29 -11.16
C LYS A 179 -19.68 9.65 -11.42
N ASP A 180 -20.00 10.65 -10.61
CA ASP A 180 -19.46 11.99 -10.76
C ASP A 180 -17.97 12.03 -10.40
N LEU A 181 -17.56 11.29 -9.36
CA LEU A 181 -16.13 11.12 -9.04
C LEU A 181 -15.37 10.42 -10.15
N ASP A 182 -15.93 9.38 -10.75
CA ASP A 182 -15.34 8.69 -11.89
C ASP A 182 -15.11 9.65 -13.05
N THR A 183 -16.13 10.44 -13.41
CA THR A 183 -16.02 11.49 -14.43
C THR A 183 -14.91 12.49 -14.13
N LEU A 184 -14.78 12.96 -12.88
CA LEU A 184 -13.75 13.91 -12.47
C LEU A 184 -12.34 13.29 -12.47
N CYS A 185 -12.24 11.98 -12.23
CA CYS A 185 -10.98 11.25 -12.30
C CYS A 185 -10.53 10.97 -13.72
N GLU A 186 -11.47 10.80 -14.66
CA GLU A 186 -11.22 10.62 -16.08
C GLU A 186 -10.93 11.94 -16.82
N THR A 187 -11.42 13.07 -16.31
CA THR A 187 -11.17 14.38 -16.89
C THR A 187 -9.70 14.76 -16.77
N LEU A 188 -9.01 14.80 -17.89
CA LEU A 188 -7.56 15.01 -17.94
C LEU A 188 -7.21 16.40 -18.50
N ILE A 189 -6.37 17.10 -17.76
CA ILE A 189 -5.84 18.41 -18.15
C ILE A 189 -4.42 18.23 -18.67
N ASN A 190 -4.15 18.82 -19.84
CA ASN A 190 -2.80 18.79 -20.40
C ASN A 190 -1.97 19.93 -19.80
N LYS A 191 -1.00 19.61 -18.95
CA LYS A 191 -0.06 20.56 -18.36
C LYS A 191 1.36 20.21 -18.80
N ALA A 192 2.03 21.11 -19.51
CA ALA A 192 3.40 20.92 -19.98
C ALA A 192 3.63 19.56 -20.69
N GLY A 193 2.67 19.13 -21.52
CA GLY A 193 2.73 17.83 -22.21
C GLY A 193 2.35 16.61 -21.39
N LYS A 194 2.04 16.79 -20.10
CA LYS A 194 1.61 15.70 -19.20
C LYS A 194 0.11 15.79 -18.91
N LYS A 195 -0.61 14.70 -19.14
CA LYS A 195 -2.03 14.61 -18.76
C LYS A 195 -2.15 14.43 -17.25
N VAL A 196 -2.93 15.30 -16.59
CA VAL A 196 -3.16 15.30 -15.15
C VAL A 196 -4.66 15.20 -14.88
N PRO A 197 -5.14 14.24 -14.07
CA PRO A 197 -6.56 14.16 -13.74
C PRO A 197 -6.98 15.33 -12.86
N VAL A 198 -8.22 15.76 -13.00
CA VAL A 198 -8.81 16.80 -12.13
C VAL A 198 -8.82 16.32 -10.67
N LEU A 199 -9.27 15.09 -10.44
CA LEU A 199 -9.12 14.41 -9.16
C LEU A 199 -8.30 13.14 -9.34
N SER A 200 -7.31 12.94 -8.47
CA SER A 200 -6.54 11.69 -8.46
C SER A 200 -7.27 10.65 -7.63
N MET A 201 -7.54 9.47 -8.19
CA MET A 201 -8.15 8.35 -7.49
C MET A 201 -7.15 7.21 -7.33
N ARG A 202 -7.14 6.58 -6.16
CA ARG A 202 -6.45 5.33 -5.89
C ARG A 202 -7.44 4.34 -5.30
N GLY A 203 -7.68 3.25 -6.00
CA GLY A 203 -8.53 2.17 -5.51
C GLY A 203 -7.71 1.18 -4.65
N HIS A 204 -8.20 0.86 -3.46
CA HIS A 204 -7.70 -0.22 -2.62
C HIS A 204 -8.77 -1.30 -2.55
N PHE A 205 -8.49 -2.45 -3.14
CA PHE A 205 -9.43 -3.57 -3.13
C PHE A 205 -8.95 -4.62 -2.12
N PHE A 206 -9.70 -4.79 -1.04
CA PHE A 206 -9.45 -5.84 -0.07
C PHE A 206 -10.34 -7.05 -0.38
N MET A 207 -9.76 -8.08 -0.96
CA MET A 207 -10.47 -9.34 -1.15
C MET A 207 -10.17 -10.29 0.00
N ARG A 208 -11.15 -10.46 0.91
CA ARG A 208 -11.06 -11.48 1.95
C ARG A 208 -11.52 -12.82 1.40
N ASN A 209 -10.65 -13.83 1.47
CA ASN A 209 -10.98 -15.25 1.26
C ASN A 209 -11.66 -15.62 -0.07
N ILE A 210 -11.32 -14.99 -1.18
CA ILE A 210 -11.59 -15.62 -2.47
C ILE A 210 -10.40 -16.56 -2.72
N THR A 211 -10.58 -17.82 -2.37
CA THR A 211 -9.64 -18.88 -2.72
C THR A 211 -9.77 -19.17 -4.22
N ASN A 212 -8.64 -19.43 -4.89
CA ASN A 212 -8.59 -19.83 -6.30
C ASN A 212 -9.05 -18.74 -7.30
N VAL A 213 -8.66 -17.48 -7.09
CA VAL A 213 -8.72 -16.47 -8.14
C VAL A 213 -7.38 -16.41 -8.84
N TYR A 214 -7.38 -16.59 -10.14
CA TYR A 214 -6.21 -16.52 -11.00
C TYR A 214 -6.36 -15.36 -11.96
N ALA A 215 -5.27 -14.65 -12.22
CA ALA A 215 -5.23 -13.54 -13.16
C ALA A 215 -4.32 -13.89 -14.34
N CYS A 216 -4.73 -13.54 -15.53
CA CYS A 216 -3.87 -13.65 -16.69
C CYS A 216 -2.78 -12.58 -16.64
N ILE A 217 -1.53 -13.01 -16.59
CA ILE A 217 -0.35 -12.12 -16.55
C ILE A 217 0.20 -11.79 -17.94
N ASN A 218 -0.44 -12.28 -19.02
CA ASN A 218 0.00 -11.97 -20.38
C ASN A 218 -0.35 -10.51 -20.73
N PRO A 219 0.63 -9.63 -20.99
CA PRO A 219 0.38 -8.23 -21.30
C PRO A 219 -0.39 -8.03 -22.62
N GLU A 220 -0.39 -9.03 -23.51
CA GLU A 220 -1.11 -9.00 -24.78
C GLU A 220 -2.53 -9.58 -24.68
N CYS A 221 -2.98 -9.94 -23.48
CA CYS A 221 -4.34 -10.44 -23.28
C CYS A 221 -5.37 -9.35 -23.56
N SER A 222 -6.34 -9.64 -24.43
CA SER A 222 -7.41 -8.69 -24.82
C SER A 222 -8.21 -8.15 -23.63
N HIS A 223 -8.34 -8.91 -22.55
CA HIS A 223 -9.01 -8.46 -21.33
C HIS A 223 -8.24 -7.41 -20.51
N HIS A 224 -6.98 -7.12 -20.80
CA HIS A 224 -6.28 -5.98 -20.20
C HIS A 224 -6.86 -4.63 -20.63
N ASN A 225 -7.57 -4.58 -21.75
CA ASN A 225 -8.27 -3.37 -22.18
C ASN A 225 -9.55 -3.11 -21.36
N GLU A 226 -10.10 -4.15 -20.74
CA GLU A 226 -11.33 -4.09 -19.94
C GLU A 226 -11.04 -4.05 -18.43
N SER A 227 -9.92 -4.63 -18.01
CA SER A 227 -9.54 -4.74 -16.60
C SER A 227 -8.01 -4.63 -16.44
N PRO A 228 -7.50 -3.84 -15.50
CA PRO A 228 -6.08 -3.73 -15.22
C PRO A 228 -5.47 -5.05 -14.71
N PHE A 229 -6.29 -6.01 -14.32
CA PHE A 229 -5.88 -7.33 -13.83
C PHE A 229 -5.88 -8.40 -14.94
N GLY A 230 -6.28 -8.05 -16.17
CA GLY A 230 -6.50 -9.01 -17.24
C GLY A 230 -7.71 -9.91 -16.99
N HIS A 231 -7.71 -11.10 -17.58
CA HIS A 231 -8.77 -12.08 -17.38
C HIS A 231 -8.66 -12.72 -15.98
N LEU A 232 -9.74 -12.64 -15.19
CA LEU A 232 -9.86 -13.28 -13.89
C LEU A 232 -10.65 -14.58 -14.02
N THR A 233 -10.12 -15.68 -13.47
CA THR A 233 -10.77 -16.98 -13.48
C THR A 233 -10.70 -17.65 -12.12
N PHE A 234 -11.66 -18.52 -11.82
CA PHE A 234 -11.68 -19.36 -10.62
C PHE A 234 -11.04 -20.73 -10.84
N GLU A 235 -10.70 -21.05 -12.07
CA GLU A 235 -10.05 -22.31 -12.43
C GLU A 235 -8.61 -22.07 -12.86
N LEU A 236 -7.70 -22.94 -12.41
CA LEU A 236 -6.31 -22.92 -12.84
C LEU A 236 -6.24 -23.47 -14.27
N THR A 237 -6.18 -22.59 -15.25
CA THR A 237 -5.99 -22.94 -16.65
C THR A 237 -4.57 -22.61 -17.09
N ASN A 238 -3.97 -23.46 -17.89
CA ASN A 238 -2.62 -23.21 -18.45
C ASN A 238 -2.64 -22.23 -19.64
N LYS A 239 -3.82 -21.86 -20.11
CA LYS A 239 -4.02 -20.90 -21.21
C LYS A 239 -5.25 -20.07 -20.91
N CYS A 240 -5.14 -18.77 -21.16
CA CYS A 240 -6.28 -17.90 -21.26
C CYS A 240 -7.13 -18.36 -22.46
N SER A 241 -8.45 -18.45 -22.28
CA SER A 241 -9.38 -18.93 -23.31
C SER A 241 -9.60 -17.96 -24.47
N HIS A 242 -8.74 -16.95 -24.57
CA HIS A 242 -8.81 -15.89 -25.59
C HIS A 242 -7.48 -15.69 -26.30
#